data_cad66e52079fbf1208033772e2861d6b
#
_entry.id   cad66e52079fbf1208033772e2861d6b
#
_cell.length_a   1.000
_cell.length_b   1.000
_cell.length_c   1.000
_cell.angle_alpha   90.00
_cell.angle_beta   90.00
_cell.angle_gamma   90.00
#
_symmetry.space_group_name_H-M   'P 1'
#
loop_
_entity.id
_entity.type
_entity.pdbx_description
1 polymer ?
#
loop_
_entity_poly.entity_id
_entity_poly.type
_entity_poly.pdbx_seq_one_letter_code
_entity_poly.pdbx_strand_id
1 'polypeptide(L)'
;MSPQTKPRLQRLILAGVVAFAVLLLLLRLFVFAHGNGRHRFRGAGSNAPAAMGAVRAASYGTGAGWAGRGWGDRFGDGTPDFLRLTDPADRAAFRQWFTLIAGFQAIRPRAEVPAEIADCASLLRFSYREALKRHDDTWFAATGIEVAALPGEIRAWRYPETPLGAGLFRVRPGSFEAADATNGAFAQFADARTLVERNAYFVSRDVRQAEPGDLLFYRQFGQSSPWHSMIVTRIGAQAAVVYDTGEDHGRAGELRRVALAELLDHPQPQWRPVPGNPNFLGVYRWNILRGTL
;
A
#
# COMPACT_ATOMS: atom_id res chain seq x y z
N MET A 1 22.68 -49.04 29.44
CA MET A 1 22.84 -48.46 28.10
C MET A 1 24.34 -48.14 27.88
N SER A 2 24.94 -48.81 26.92
CA SER A 2 26.39 -48.83 26.71
C SER A 2 26.91 -47.45 26.20
N PRO A 3 28.05 -46.94 26.65
CA PRO A 3 28.59 -45.61 26.29
C PRO A 3 29.10 -45.48 24.84
N GLN A 4 29.03 -46.55 24.04
CA GLN A 4 29.61 -46.55 22.68
C GLN A 4 28.67 -46.16 21.54
N THR A 5 27.39 -45.82 21.81
CA THR A 5 26.40 -45.48 20.76
C THR A 5 26.38 -43.97 20.41
N LYS A 6 26.83 -43.09 21.29
CA LYS A 6 26.83 -41.64 21.08
C LYS A 6 27.74 -41.13 19.92
N PRO A 7 28.98 -41.63 19.72
CA PRO A 7 29.86 -41.08 18.67
C PRO A 7 29.43 -41.44 17.25
N ARG A 8 28.73 -42.58 17.06
CA ARG A 8 28.25 -43.02 15.74
C ARG A 8 27.07 -42.18 15.25
N LEU A 9 26.14 -41.83 16.14
CA LEU A 9 24.97 -41.00 15.81
C LEU A 9 25.40 -39.55 15.47
N GLN A 10 26.37 -38.99 16.20
CA GLN A 10 26.89 -37.65 15.91
C GLN A 10 27.62 -37.60 14.55
N ARG A 11 28.37 -38.64 14.17
CA ARG A 11 29.04 -38.71 12.84
C ARG A 11 28.02 -38.81 11.70
N LEU A 12 26.93 -39.55 11.89
CA LEU A 12 25.84 -39.66 10.90
C LEU A 12 25.10 -38.34 10.71
N ILE A 13 24.81 -37.60 11.78
CA ILE A 13 24.17 -36.30 11.72
C ILE A 13 25.10 -35.28 11.01
N LEU A 14 26.37 -35.26 11.37
CA LEU A 14 27.34 -34.36 10.75
C LEU A 14 27.53 -34.66 9.24
N ALA A 15 27.58 -35.92 8.84
CA ALA A 15 27.63 -36.32 7.44
C ALA A 15 26.38 -35.89 6.66
N GLY A 16 25.20 -36.01 7.25
CA GLY A 16 23.94 -35.55 6.65
C GLY A 16 23.89 -34.04 6.43
N VAL A 17 24.36 -33.25 7.40
CA VAL A 17 24.40 -31.78 7.30
C VAL A 17 25.40 -31.34 6.22
N VAL A 18 26.58 -31.97 6.13
CA VAL A 18 27.57 -31.66 5.11
C VAL A 18 27.06 -32.03 3.70
N ALA A 19 26.41 -33.19 3.55
CA ALA A 19 25.84 -33.62 2.26
C ALA A 19 24.72 -32.65 1.79
N PHE A 20 23.86 -32.18 2.71
CA PHE A 20 22.82 -31.22 2.40
C PHE A 20 23.38 -29.83 2.00
N ALA A 21 24.41 -29.34 2.69
CA ALA A 21 25.10 -28.11 2.36
C ALA A 21 25.77 -28.16 0.97
N VAL A 22 26.41 -29.28 0.61
CA VAL A 22 27.01 -29.49 -0.71
C VAL A 22 25.93 -29.54 -1.80
N LEU A 23 24.80 -30.17 -1.56
CA LEU A 23 23.66 -30.21 -2.49
C LEU A 23 23.13 -28.82 -2.79
N LEU A 24 22.96 -27.98 -1.75
CA LEU A 24 22.51 -26.58 -1.91
C LEU A 24 23.51 -25.73 -2.69
N LEU A 25 24.81 -25.96 -2.47
CA LEU A 25 25.86 -25.25 -3.21
C LEU A 25 25.86 -25.64 -4.71
N LEU A 26 25.72 -26.91 -5.01
CA LEU A 26 25.62 -27.42 -6.40
C LEU A 26 24.36 -26.91 -7.10
N LEU A 27 23.22 -26.81 -6.38
CA LEU A 27 21.98 -26.25 -6.93
C LEU A 27 22.15 -24.75 -7.27
N ARG A 28 22.83 -23.99 -6.43
CA ARG A 28 23.15 -22.57 -6.71
C ARG A 28 24.07 -22.41 -7.92
N LEU A 29 25.09 -23.25 -8.05
CA LEU A 29 26.01 -23.23 -9.20
C LEU A 29 25.28 -23.61 -10.51
N PHE A 30 24.35 -24.57 -10.46
CA PHE A 30 23.55 -24.96 -11.61
C PHE A 30 22.62 -23.83 -12.10
N VAL A 31 21.95 -23.11 -11.19
CA VAL A 31 21.12 -21.95 -11.52
C VAL A 31 21.96 -20.81 -12.11
N PHE A 32 23.18 -20.60 -11.61
CA PHE A 32 24.09 -19.56 -12.12
C PHE A 32 24.66 -19.88 -13.52
N ALA A 33 24.87 -21.17 -13.81
CA ALA A 33 25.42 -21.61 -15.08
C ALA A 33 24.42 -21.59 -16.25
N HIS A 34 23.10 -21.66 -15.95
CA HIS A 34 22.05 -21.68 -16.97
C HIS A 34 21.36 -20.32 -17.20
N GLY A 35 21.75 -19.27 -16.43
CA GLY A 35 21.17 -17.92 -16.51
C GLY A 35 21.87 -16.94 -17.48
N ASN A 36 22.98 -17.33 -18.14
CA ASN A 36 23.77 -16.41 -18.98
C ASN A 36 23.67 -16.74 -20.49
N GLY A 37 22.47 -16.65 -21.03
CA GLY A 37 22.24 -16.62 -22.49
C GLY A 37 22.50 -15.21 -23.05
N ARG A 38 23.74 -14.94 -23.51
CA ARG A 38 24.11 -13.69 -24.17
C ARG A 38 23.52 -13.62 -25.57
N HIS A 39 22.56 -12.75 -25.81
CA HIS A 39 22.27 -12.27 -27.16
C HIS A 39 23.22 -11.11 -27.52
N ARG A 40 24.20 -11.42 -28.40
CA ARG A 40 25.01 -10.41 -29.10
C ARG A 40 24.18 -9.75 -30.17
N PHE A 41 23.93 -8.45 -30.08
CA PHE A 41 23.62 -7.63 -31.24
C PHE A 41 24.89 -6.84 -31.68
N ARG A 42 25.16 -7.01 -32.96
CA ARG A 42 26.30 -6.39 -33.65
C ARG A 42 25.93 -4.98 -34.06
N GLY A 43 26.81 -4.01 -33.80
CA GLY A 43 26.57 -2.61 -34.00
C GLY A 43 26.62 -2.12 -35.43
N ALA A 44 26.08 -0.95 -35.63
CA ALA A 44 26.53 0.07 -36.59
C ALA A 44 26.30 1.43 -35.96
N GLY A 45 27.33 2.27 -35.96
CA GLY A 45 27.33 3.55 -35.28
C GLY A 45 26.61 4.63 -36.09
N SER A 46 26.15 5.65 -35.39
CA SER A 46 26.21 7.06 -35.82
C SER A 46 25.91 7.98 -34.64
N ASN A 47 26.73 9.03 -34.56
CA ASN A 47 26.64 10.11 -33.56
C ASN A 47 25.39 10.95 -33.76
N ALA A 48 24.63 11.20 -32.70
CA ALA A 48 23.78 12.39 -32.55
C ALA A 48 23.44 12.62 -31.06
N PRO A 49 23.21 13.87 -30.61
CA PRO A 49 23.23 14.24 -29.21
C PRO A 49 21.96 13.86 -28.47
N ALA A 50 22.13 13.67 -27.15
CA ALA A 50 21.07 13.29 -26.22
C ALA A 50 19.87 14.26 -26.25
N ALA A 51 18.78 13.82 -26.86
CA ALA A 51 17.46 14.37 -26.60
C ALA A 51 16.87 13.62 -25.40
N MET A 52 16.63 14.34 -24.29
CA MET A 52 15.83 13.86 -23.17
C MET A 52 14.50 13.36 -23.73
N GLY A 53 14.31 12.04 -23.68
CA GLY A 53 13.09 11.39 -24.09
C GLY A 53 11.92 11.86 -23.23
N ALA A 54 11.08 12.72 -23.78
CA ALA A 54 9.73 12.91 -23.28
C ALA A 54 9.06 11.55 -23.28
N VAL A 55 8.78 11.01 -22.09
CA VAL A 55 7.89 9.87 -21.91
C VAL A 55 6.57 10.28 -22.56
N ARG A 56 6.26 9.68 -23.70
CA ARG A 56 4.95 9.81 -24.34
C ARG A 56 3.93 9.47 -23.28
N ALA A 57 3.22 10.48 -22.77
CA ALA A 57 1.98 10.26 -22.04
C ALA A 57 1.10 9.41 -22.93
N ALA A 58 0.94 8.16 -22.57
CA ALA A 58 -0.06 7.31 -23.21
C ALA A 58 -1.37 8.08 -23.08
N SER A 59 -2.00 8.37 -24.23
CA SER A 59 -3.32 9.00 -24.28
C SER A 59 -4.32 7.99 -23.72
N TYR A 60 -4.39 7.91 -22.40
CA TYR A 60 -5.46 7.19 -21.71
C TYR A 60 -6.74 7.94 -22.03
N GLY A 61 -7.62 7.24 -22.73
CA GLY A 61 -8.82 7.73 -23.36
C GLY A 61 -9.45 8.96 -22.70
N THR A 62 -9.26 10.10 -23.32
CA THR A 62 -10.15 11.25 -23.18
C THR A 62 -11.51 10.89 -23.85
N GLY A 63 -11.96 9.65 -23.59
CA GLY A 63 -13.16 9.10 -24.18
C GLY A 63 -14.41 9.68 -23.55
N ALA A 64 -15.47 9.72 -24.32
CA ALA A 64 -16.80 10.24 -24.02
C ALA A 64 -17.41 9.82 -22.66
N GLY A 65 -16.84 8.83 -21.97
CA GLY A 65 -17.28 8.35 -20.64
C GLY A 65 -16.99 9.29 -19.48
N TRP A 66 -16.04 10.23 -19.60
CA TRP A 66 -15.70 11.19 -18.53
C TRP A 66 -16.31 12.57 -18.75
N ALA A 67 -16.81 12.88 -19.97
CA ALA A 67 -17.40 14.19 -20.30
C ALA A 67 -18.71 14.49 -19.50
N GLY A 68 -19.39 13.47 -19.01
CA GLY A 68 -20.60 13.62 -18.19
C GLY A 68 -20.37 13.54 -16.69
N ARG A 69 -19.15 13.27 -16.22
CA ARG A 69 -18.81 13.21 -14.80
C ARG A 69 -18.30 14.57 -14.35
N GLY A 70 -18.77 15.07 -13.21
CA GLY A 70 -18.46 16.41 -12.72
C GLY A 70 -16.95 16.68 -12.58
N TRP A 71 -16.45 17.63 -13.33
CA TRP A 71 -15.09 18.20 -13.24
C TRP A 71 -15.00 19.26 -12.14
N GLY A 72 -15.96 19.26 -11.21
CA GLY A 72 -15.97 20.13 -10.04
C GLY A 72 -15.28 19.48 -8.84
N ASP A 73 -15.24 20.27 -7.77
CA ASP A 73 -14.83 19.85 -6.43
C ASP A 73 -15.84 20.39 -5.45
N ARG A 74 -16.96 19.67 -5.27
CA ARG A 74 -18.10 20.12 -4.45
C ARG A 74 -17.77 20.33 -2.98
N PHE A 75 -16.66 19.74 -2.50
CA PHE A 75 -16.25 19.86 -1.10
C PHE A 75 -15.06 20.80 -0.92
N GLY A 76 -14.45 21.31 -1.99
CA GLY A 76 -13.29 22.19 -1.93
C GLY A 76 -12.04 21.54 -1.32
N ASP A 77 -11.98 20.19 -1.31
CA ASP A 77 -10.91 19.43 -0.68
C ASP A 77 -9.81 18.96 -1.66
N GLY A 78 -9.86 19.44 -2.88
CA GLY A 78 -8.90 19.13 -3.94
C GLY A 78 -9.17 17.82 -4.66
N THR A 79 -10.19 17.06 -4.27
CA THR A 79 -10.58 15.80 -4.90
C THR A 79 -11.67 16.06 -5.93
N PRO A 80 -11.43 15.79 -7.23
CA PRO A 80 -12.44 16.01 -8.25
C PRO A 80 -13.65 15.09 -8.04
N ASP A 81 -14.83 15.61 -8.35
CA ASP A 81 -16.10 14.89 -8.16
C ASP A 81 -16.17 13.59 -8.95
N PHE A 82 -15.48 13.49 -10.09
CA PHE A 82 -15.45 12.27 -10.89
C PHE A 82 -14.70 11.10 -10.22
N LEU A 83 -13.86 11.36 -9.20
CA LEU A 83 -13.22 10.31 -8.40
C LEU A 83 -14.06 9.84 -7.22
N ARG A 84 -15.12 10.57 -6.87
CA ARG A 84 -15.92 10.22 -5.68
C ARG A 84 -16.76 8.97 -5.93
N LEU A 85 -16.70 8.05 -4.99
CA LEU A 85 -17.52 6.85 -4.99
C LEU A 85 -18.89 7.21 -4.39
N THR A 86 -19.81 7.69 -5.24
CA THR A 86 -21.14 8.16 -4.80
C THR A 86 -22.10 7.01 -4.49
N ASP A 87 -21.94 5.86 -5.16
CA ASP A 87 -22.72 4.65 -4.88
C ASP A 87 -22.30 4.02 -3.55
N PRO A 88 -23.23 3.71 -2.62
CA PRO A 88 -22.91 3.01 -1.38
C PRO A 88 -22.25 1.65 -1.59
N ALA A 89 -22.60 0.91 -2.64
CA ALA A 89 -21.99 -0.38 -2.95
C ALA A 89 -20.52 -0.22 -3.38
N ASP A 90 -20.19 0.80 -4.18
CA ASP A 90 -18.81 1.11 -4.56
C ASP A 90 -17.96 1.54 -3.34
N ARG A 91 -18.52 2.33 -2.42
CA ARG A 91 -17.84 2.67 -1.15
C ARG A 91 -17.59 1.45 -0.28
N ALA A 92 -18.57 0.56 -0.18
CA ALA A 92 -18.42 -0.69 0.57
C ALA A 92 -17.37 -1.60 -0.07
N ALA A 93 -17.41 -1.77 -1.40
CA ALA A 93 -16.44 -2.54 -2.15
C ALA A 93 -15.00 -1.99 -1.97
N PHE A 94 -14.81 -0.68 -2.13
CA PHE A 94 -13.51 -0.05 -1.90
C PHE A 94 -12.98 -0.33 -0.49
N ARG A 95 -13.80 -0.13 0.57
CA ARG A 95 -13.39 -0.38 1.94
C ARG A 95 -13.00 -1.83 2.18
N GLN A 96 -13.76 -2.76 1.61
CA GLN A 96 -13.49 -4.19 1.72
C GLN A 96 -12.17 -4.55 1.05
N TRP A 97 -11.93 -4.14 -0.21
CA TRP A 97 -10.68 -4.36 -0.91
C TRP A 97 -9.49 -3.70 -0.21
N PHE A 98 -9.63 -2.43 0.17
CA PHE A 98 -8.57 -1.67 0.85
C PHE A 98 -8.10 -2.35 2.14
N THR A 99 -9.05 -2.78 2.98
CA THR A 99 -8.73 -3.45 4.25
C THR A 99 -8.25 -4.88 4.07
N LEU A 100 -8.76 -5.61 3.07
CA LEU A 100 -8.32 -6.95 2.74
C LEU A 100 -6.87 -6.94 2.26
N ILE A 101 -6.54 -6.05 1.31
CA ILE A 101 -5.19 -5.94 0.76
C ILE A 101 -4.20 -5.57 1.85
N ALA A 102 -4.50 -4.55 2.67
CA ALA A 102 -3.64 -4.17 3.78
C ALA A 102 -3.45 -5.31 4.79
N GLY A 103 -4.55 -5.99 5.16
CA GLY A 103 -4.52 -7.12 6.08
C GLY A 103 -3.71 -8.29 5.55
N PHE A 104 -3.78 -8.57 4.25
CA PHE A 104 -2.99 -9.61 3.60
C PHE A 104 -1.49 -9.31 3.64
N GLN A 105 -1.09 -8.05 3.40
CA GLN A 105 0.33 -7.68 3.51
C GLN A 105 0.88 -7.88 4.93
N ALA A 106 0.06 -7.70 5.96
CA ALA A 106 0.50 -7.84 7.35
C ALA A 106 0.64 -9.30 7.84
N ILE A 107 0.12 -10.27 7.10
CA ILE A 107 0.20 -11.69 7.49
C ILE A 107 1.16 -12.51 6.64
N ARG A 108 1.64 -11.96 5.53
CA ARG A 108 2.59 -12.66 4.65
C ARG A 108 4.04 -12.47 5.13
N PRO A 109 4.94 -13.40 4.81
CA PRO A 109 6.36 -13.26 5.13
C PRO A 109 6.94 -11.95 4.58
N ARG A 110 7.77 -11.25 5.35
CA ARG A 110 8.35 -9.94 4.94
C ARG A 110 9.05 -10.00 3.57
N ALA A 111 9.70 -11.10 3.25
CA ALA A 111 10.38 -11.29 1.95
C ALA A 111 9.41 -11.32 0.74
N GLU A 112 8.12 -11.54 0.99
CA GLU A 112 7.09 -11.59 -0.04
C GLU A 112 6.28 -10.28 -0.11
N VAL A 113 6.47 -9.37 0.84
CA VAL A 113 5.83 -8.05 0.82
C VAL A 113 6.40 -7.24 -0.35
N PRO A 114 5.57 -6.59 -1.19
CA PRO A 114 6.05 -5.74 -2.27
C PRO A 114 7.07 -4.71 -1.79
N ALA A 115 8.20 -4.60 -2.50
CA ALA A 115 9.32 -3.72 -2.10
C ALA A 115 8.92 -2.23 -2.01
N GLU A 116 7.85 -1.84 -2.68
CA GLU A 116 7.30 -0.48 -2.59
C GLU A 116 6.62 -0.18 -1.23
N ILE A 117 6.33 -1.20 -0.40
CA ILE A 117 5.82 -1.03 0.96
C ILE A 117 7.02 -0.97 1.91
N ALA A 118 7.54 0.25 2.10
CA ALA A 118 8.72 0.53 2.91
C ALA A 118 8.42 1.33 4.19
N ASP A 119 7.21 1.90 4.29
CA ASP A 119 6.74 2.71 5.43
C ASP A 119 5.20 2.71 5.52
N CYS A 120 4.68 3.35 6.55
CA CYS A 120 3.24 3.45 6.78
C CYS A 120 2.48 4.16 5.65
N ALA A 121 3.06 5.19 5.02
CA ALA A 121 2.43 5.91 3.93
C ALA A 121 2.40 5.08 2.63
N SER A 122 3.46 4.32 2.36
CA SER A 122 3.51 3.43 1.21
C SER A 122 2.52 2.27 1.32
N LEU A 123 2.29 1.74 2.53
CA LEU A 123 1.23 0.76 2.78
C LEU A 123 -0.16 1.34 2.43
N LEU A 124 -0.43 2.60 2.84
CA LEU A 124 -1.69 3.28 2.49
C LEU A 124 -1.83 3.43 0.97
N ARG A 125 -0.79 3.94 0.30
CA ARG A 125 -0.80 4.17 -1.16
C ARG A 125 -0.96 2.87 -1.93
N PHE A 126 -0.21 1.83 -1.55
CA PHE A 126 -0.32 0.51 -2.15
C PHE A 126 -1.74 -0.03 -2.03
N SER A 127 -2.26 -0.11 -0.81
CA SER A 127 -3.59 -0.67 -0.57
C SER A 127 -4.70 0.12 -1.26
N TYR A 128 -4.59 1.46 -1.31
CA TYR A 128 -5.52 2.34 -2.01
C TYR A 128 -5.52 2.09 -3.52
N ARG A 129 -4.32 2.05 -4.12
CA ARG A 129 -4.17 1.81 -5.56
C ARG A 129 -4.67 0.43 -5.96
N GLU A 130 -4.24 -0.60 -5.23
CA GLU A 130 -4.65 -1.97 -5.52
C GLU A 130 -6.16 -2.17 -5.37
N ALA A 131 -6.80 -1.52 -4.38
CA ALA A 131 -8.26 -1.58 -4.20
C ALA A 131 -9.05 -1.02 -5.38
N LEU A 132 -8.46 -0.14 -6.18
CA LEU A 132 -9.09 0.54 -7.31
C LEU A 132 -8.77 -0.12 -8.67
N LYS A 133 -7.96 -1.17 -8.68
CA LYS A 133 -7.67 -1.95 -9.89
C LYS A 133 -8.82 -2.91 -10.23
N ARG A 134 -8.75 -3.48 -11.43
CA ARG A 134 -9.56 -4.65 -11.77
C ARG A 134 -9.00 -5.87 -11.03
N HIS A 135 -9.87 -6.58 -10.32
CA HIS A 135 -9.49 -7.79 -9.59
C HIS A 135 -9.84 -9.03 -10.43
N ASP A 136 -9.09 -9.24 -11.51
CA ASP A 136 -9.18 -10.39 -12.40
C ASP A 136 -8.10 -11.45 -12.10
N ASP A 137 -8.13 -12.57 -12.81
CA ASP A 137 -7.19 -13.68 -12.62
C ASP A 137 -5.72 -13.23 -12.72
N THR A 138 -5.42 -12.24 -13.58
CA THR A 138 -4.07 -11.68 -13.71
C THR A 138 -3.65 -10.95 -12.45
N TRP A 139 -4.57 -10.17 -11.86
CA TRP A 139 -4.31 -9.47 -10.60
C TRP A 139 -4.14 -10.45 -9.44
N PHE A 140 -4.98 -11.49 -9.35
CA PHE A 140 -4.84 -12.52 -8.31
C PHE A 140 -3.53 -13.28 -8.44
N ALA A 141 -3.14 -13.67 -9.66
CA ALA A 141 -1.86 -14.33 -9.90
C ALA A 141 -0.66 -13.45 -9.53
N ALA A 142 -0.74 -12.14 -9.80
CA ALA A 142 0.34 -11.19 -9.50
C ALA A 142 0.47 -10.87 -8.00
N THR A 143 -0.65 -10.84 -7.28
CA THR A 143 -0.67 -10.46 -5.85
C THR A 143 -0.55 -11.64 -4.91
N GLY A 144 -0.92 -12.85 -5.35
CA GLY A 144 -1.00 -14.03 -4.51
C GLY A 144 -2.10 -13.96 -3.44
N ILE A 145 -3.05 -13.03 -3.59
CA ILE A 145 -4.18 -12.90 -2.65
C ILE A 145 -5.19 -14.01 -2.93
N GLU A 146 -5.45 -14.82 -1.92
CA GLU A 146 -6.50 -15.83 -1.93
C GLU A 146 -7.58 -15.43 -0.93
N VAL A 147 -8.84 -15.43 -1.37
CA VAL A 147 -9.99 -15.08 -0.53
C VAL A 147 -11.11 -16.10 -0.66
N ALA A 148 -11.72 -16.44 0.47
CA ALA A 148 -12.85 -17.37 0.50
C ALA A 148 -14.13 -16.76 -0.11
N ALA A 149 -14.27 -15.42 -0.04
CA ALA A 149 -15.36 -14.67 -0.64
C ALA A 149 -14.83 -13.34 -1.19
N LEU A 150 -15.12 -13.08 -2.46
CA LEU A 150 -14.69 -11.83 -3.10
C LEU A 150 -15.54 -10.65 -2.61
N PRO A 151 -14.91 -9.51 -2.28
CA PRO A 151 -15.63 -8.24 -2.17
C PRO A 151 -16.37 -7.90 -3.47
N GLY A 152 -17.35 -7.01 -3.39
CA GLY A 152 -18.01 -6.47 -4.57
C GLY A 152 -17.03 -5.71 -5.49
N GLU A 153 -17.43 -5.50 -6.73
CA GLU A 153 -16.66 -4.67 -7.67
C GLU A 153 -16.98 -3.19 -7.51
N ILE A 154 -15.95 -2.33 -7.67
CA ILE A 154 -16.12 -0.89 -7.84
C ILE A 154 -16.47 -0.63 -9.30
N ARG A 155 -17.64 -0.04 -9.55
CA ARG A 155 -18.16 0.21 -10.91
C ARG A 155 -17.89 1.63 -11.37
N ALA A 156 -17.71 2.58 -10.45
CA ALA A 156 -17.57 3.99 -10.78
C ALA A 156 -16.39 4.27 -11.71
N TRP A 157 -15.24 3.73 -11.40
CA TRP A 157 -14.01 3.87 -12.20
C TRP A 157 -12.95 2.89 -11.71
N ARG A 158 -11.88 2.73 -12.49
CA ARG A 158 -10.75 1.86 -12.17
C ARG A 158 -9.43 2.57 -12.37
N TYR A 159 -8.45 2.23 -11.57
CA TYR A 159 -7.08 2.68 -11.75
C TYR A 159 -6.38 1.84 -12.84
N PRO A 160 -5.61 2.47 -13.75
CA PRO A 160 -5.35 3.92 -13.92
C PRO A 160 -6.29 4.60 -14.93
N GLU A 161 -7.45 4.06 -15.20
CA GLU A 161 -8.38 4.45 -16.27
C GLU A 161 -9.17 5.74 -15.91
N THR A 162 -8.50 6.77 -15.40
CA THR A 162 -9.09 8.06 -15.06
C THR A 162 -8.41 9.19 -15.82
N PRO A 163 -8.99 10.41 -15.88
CA PRO A 163 -8.32 11.57 -16.45
C PRO A 163 -6.98 11.91 -15.80
N LEU A 164 -6.73 11.44 -14.57
CA LEU A 164 -5.48 11.63 -13.84
C LEU A 164 -4.42 10.57 -14.19
N GLY A 165 -4.78 9.53 -14.96
CA GLY A 165 -3.91 8.41 -15.26
C GLY A 165 -3.37 7.76 -13.98
N ALA A 166 -2.06 7.69 -13.86
CA ALA A 166 -1.38 7.12 -12.69
C ALA A 166 -1.34 8.05 -11.45
N GLY A 167 -1.72 9.32 -11.58
CA GLY A 167 -1.75 10.28 -10.49
C GLY A 167 -2.97 10.08 -9.60
N LEU A 168 -2.83 9.38 -8.47
CA LEU A 168 -3.94 9.08 -7.56
C LEU A 168 -4.09 10.09 -6.43
N PHE A 169 -2.99 10.71 -6.01
CA PHE A 169 -2.96 11.51 -4.79
C PHE A 169 -2.74 12.98 -5.11
N ARG A 170 -3.61 13.83 -4.54
CA ARG A 170 -3.44 15.27 -4.57
C ARG A 170 -2.16 15.66 -3.83
N VAL A 171 -1.25 16.40 -4.49
CA VAL A 171 0.01 16.84 -3.88
C VAL A 171 0.13 18.38 -3.79
N ARG A 172 -0.76 19.12 -4.46
CA ARG A 172 -0.85 20.59 -4.36
C ARG A 172 -2.03 21.02 -3.52
N PRO A 173 -1.92 22.12 -2.75
CA PRO A 173 -3.05 22.69 -1.99
C PRO A 173 -4.11 23.30 -2.92
N GLY A 174 -5.28 23.56 -2.34
CA GLY A 174 -6.40 24.23 -3.01
C GLY A 174 -7.46 23.27 -3.56
N SER A 175 -8.58 23.84 -3.98
CA SER A 175 -9.65 23.10 -4.65
C SER A 175 -9.19 22.58 -6.01
N PHE A 176 -9.85 21.55 -6.52
CA PHE A 176 -9.56 21.00 -7.83
C PHE A 176 -10.01 21.96 -8.94
N GLU A 177 -9.12 22.19 -9.89
CA GLU A 177 -9.39 22.85 -11.15
C GLU A 177 -9.11 21.90 -12.32
N ALA A 178 -9.77 22.08 -13.47
CA ALA A 178 -9.60 21.19 -14.62
C ALA A 178 -8.14 21.07 -15.09
N ALA A 179 -7.35 22.15 -14.98
CA ALA A 179 -5.93 22.15 -15.30
C ALA A 179 -5.09 21.22 -14.41
N ASP A 180 -5.58 20.91 -13.22
CA ASP A 180 -4.88 20.05 -12.25
C ASP A 180 -4.74 18.60 -12.73
N ALA A 181 -5.58 18.18 -13.66
CA ALA A 181 -5.49 16.85 -14.25
C ALA A 181 -4.17 16.61 -15.02
N THR A 182 -3.51 17.69 -15.49
CA THR A 182 -2.32 17.59 -16.36
C THR A 182 -1.11 18.38 -15.87
N ASN A 183 -1.28 19.23 -14.84
CA ASN A 183 -0.21 20.15 -14.39
C ASN A 183 0.65 19.62 -13.25
N GLY A 184 0.52 18.32 -12.89
CA GLY A 184 1.26 17.68 -11.80
C GLY A 184 0.70 17.99 -10.41
N ALA A 185 -0.57 18.39 -10.28
CA ALA A 185 -1.25 18.53 -9.01
C ALA A 185 -1.59 17.17 -8.37
N PHE A 186 -1.57 16.11 -9.18
CA PHE A 186 -1.72 14.72 -8.75
C PHE A 186 -0.48 13.90 -9.08
N ALA A 187 -0.13 12.98 -8.18
CA ALA A 187 1.03 12.11 -8.31
C ALA A 187 0.73 10.69 -7.80
N GLN A 188 1.60 9.74 -8.13
CA GLN A 188 1.55 8.38 -7.55
C GLN A 188 2.10 8.36 -6.13
N PHE A 189 3.00 9.28 -5.80
CA PHE A 189 3.63 9.42 -4.50
C PHE A 189 3.01 10.57 -3.70
N ALA A 190 2.71 10.28 -2.42
CA ALA A 190 2.36 11.27 -1.40
C ALA A 190 2.85 10.73 -0.05
N ASP A 191 3.54 11.55 0.74
CA ASP A 191 3.93 11.20 2.10
C ASP A 191 2.73 11.21 3.07
N ALA A 192 2.92 10.73 4.30
CA ALA A 192 1.83 10.64 5.27
C ALA A 192 1.20 12.00 5.59
N ARG A 193 1.99 13.08 5.60
CA ARG A 193 1.51 14.44 5.78
C ARG A 193 0.60 14.87 4.62
N THR A 194 1.04 14.68 3.40
CA THR A 194 0.26 15.00 2.20
C THR A 194 -1.03 14.17 2.13
N LEU A 195 -0.97 12.88 2.52
CA LEU A 195 -2.16 12.04 2.57
C LEU A 195 -3.20 12.57 3.54
N VAL A 196 -2.83 12.92 4.77
CA VAL A 196 -3.78 13.43 5.76
C VAL A 196 -4.27 14.83 5.42
N GLU A 197 -3.42 15.72 4.90
CA GLU A 197 -3.77 17.11 4.63
C GLU A 197 -4.60 17.31 3.35
N ARG A 198 -4.47 16.40 2.35
CA ARG A 198 -5.01 16.64 1.00
C ARG A 198 -5.86 15.51 0.42
N ASN A 199 -5.78 14.30 0.98
CA ASN A 199 -6.43 13.12 0.41
C ASN A 199 -7.43 12.47 1.37
N ALA A 200 -7.50 12.97 2.61
CA ALA A 200 -8.42 12.46 3.62
C ALA A 200 -9.08 13.62 4.38
N TYR A 201 -10.28 13.40 4.84
CA TYR A 201 -11.00 14.34 5.68
C TYR A 201 -11.13 13.81 7.11
N PHE A 202 -11.14 14.72 8.07
CA PHE A 202 -11.30 14.43 9.49
C PHE A 202 -12.70 13.88 9.79
N VAL A 203 -12.76 12.81 10.58
CA VAL A 203 -14.01 12.20 11.05
C VAL A 203 -14.23 12.50 12.54
N SER A 204 -13.25 12.11 13.39
CA SER A 204 -13.39 12.24 14.84
C SER A 204 -12.06 12.09 15.54
N ARG A 205 -11.97 12.58 16.78
CA ARG A 205 -10.89 12.20 17.71
C ARG A 205 -11.26 10.97 18.57
N ASP A 206 -12.49 10.52 18.50
CA ASP A 206 -12.92 9.30 19.17
C ASP A 206 -12.76 8.11 18.24
N VAL A 207 -11.79 7.25 18.51
CA VAL A 207 -11.49 6.08 17.68
C VAL A 207 -12.64 5.07 17.63
N ARG A 208 -13.59 5.11 18.57
CA ARG A 208 -14.78 4.26 18.54
C ARG A 208 -15.73 4.57 17.38
N GLN A 209 -15.58 5.74 16.76
CA GLN A 209 -16.32 6.14 15.56
C GLN A 209 -15.64 5.69 14.25
N ALA A 210 -14.48 5.03 14.37
CA ALA A 210 -13.76 4.54 13.20
C ALA A 210 -14.46 3.31 12.62
N GLU A 211 -14.57 3.29 11.29
CA GLU A 211 -15.07 2.16 10.52
C GLU A 211 -13.92 1.48 9.76
N PRO A 212 -14.03 0.20 9.38
CA PRO A 212 -13.05 -0.44 8.52
C PRO A 212 -12.82 0.37 7.24
N GLY A 213 -11.54 0.61 6.92
CA GLY A 213 -11.12 1.46 5.81
C GLY A 213 -10.90 2.93 6.19
N ASP A 214 -11.19 3.32 7.42
CA ASP A 214 -10.74 4.61 7.95
C ASP A 214 -9.26 4.56 8.33
N LEU A 215 -8.67 5.72 8.55
CA LEU A 215 -7.26 5.91 8.80
C LEU A 215 -7.07 6.55 10.18
N LEU A 216 -6.09 6.07 10.93
CA LEU A 216 -5.61 6.76 12.13
C LEU A 216 -4.33 7.49 11.77
N PHE A 217 -4.25 8.79 12.07
CA PHE A 217 -3.05 9.57 11.86
C PHE A 217 -2.47 10.06 13.18
N TYR A 218 -1.13 10.08 13.23
CA TYR A 218 -0.36 10.57 14.36
C TYR A 218 0.73 11.53 13.88
N ARG A 219 1.13 12.44 14.78
CA ARG A 219 2.30 13.26 14.62
C ARG A 219 3.16 13.13 15.87
N GLN A 220 4.26 12.38 15.77
CA GLN A 220 5.19 12.15 16.87
C GLN A 220 6.20 13.30 16.94
N PHE A 221 6.00 14.19 17.90
CA PHE A 221 6.91 15.29 18.13
C PHE A 221 8.28 14.76 18.59
N GLY A 222 9.36 15.25 17.99
CA GLY A 222 10.72 14.83 18.32
C GLY A 222 11.27 13.66 17.49
N GLN A 223 10.49 13.06 16.60
CA GLN A 223 10.99 12.08 15.62
C GLN A 223 11.39 12.77 14.30
N SER A 224 12.42 12.24 13.62
CA SER A 224 12.85 12.72 12.31
C SER A 224 11.78 12.49 11.24
N SER A 225 11.01 11.40 11.34
CA SER A 225 9.83 11.10 10.54
C SER A 225 8.59 11.15 11.42
N PRO A 226 8.01 12.36 11.64
CA PRO A 226 7.01 12.54 12.70
C PRO A 226 5.62 12.02 12.33
N TRP A 227 5.34 11.80 11.04
CA TRP A 227 4.01 11.44 10.57
C TRP A 227 3.84 9.93 10.46
N HIS A 228 2.81 9.40 11.13
CA HIS A 228 2.46 7.98 11.10
C HIS A 228 1.00 7.79 10.76
N SER A 229 0.72 6.65 10.12
CA SER A 229 -0.63 6.30 9.71
C SER A 229 -0.89 4.81 9.92
N MET A 230 -2.15 4.48 10.22
CA MET A 230 -2.62 3.11 10.38
C MET A 230 -3.96 2.95 9.64
N ILE A 231 -4.24 1.75 9.16
CA ILE A 231 -5.50 1.40 8.48
C ILE A 231 -6.40 0.68 9.48
N VAL A 232 -7.59 1.19 9.72
CA VAL A 232 -8.60 0.51 10.53
C VAL A 232 -9.17 -0.68 9.75
N THR A 233 -9.18 -1.85 10.37
CA THR A 233 -9.62 -3.12 9.79
C THR A 233 -10.35 -3.96 10.84
N ARG A 234 -10.49 -5.27 10.61
CA ARG A 234 -11.04 -6.24 11.57
C ARG A 234 -10.22 -7.52 11.62
N ILE A 235 -10.25 -8.17 12.79
CA ILE A 235 -9.83 -9.57 12.99
C ILE A 235 -11.08 -10.30 13.45
N GLY A 236 -11.72 -11.05 12.55
CA GLY A 236 -13.07 -11.58 12.80
C GLY A 236 -14.07 -10.43 13.03
N ALA A 237 -14.76 -10.44 14.15
CA ALA A 237 -15.69 -9.37 14.56
C ALA A 237 -14.99 -8.18 15.25
N GLN A 238 -13.75 -8.35 15.69
CA GLN A 238 -13.04 -7.36 16.50
C GLN A 238 -12.40 -6.27 15.63
N ALA A 239 -12.52 -5.00 16.05
CA ALA A 239 -11.79 -3.90 15.44
C ALA A 239 -10.29 -4.06 15.61
N ALA A 240 -9.54 -3.78 14.55
CA ALA A 240 -8.10 -3.93 14.48
C ALA A 240 -7.48 -2.82 13.63
N VAL A 241 -6.18 -2.70 13.66
CA VAL A 241 -5.41 -1.80 12.79
C VAL A 241 -4.28 -2.54 12.11
N VAL A 242 -3.93 -2.08 10.90
CA VAL A 242 -2.75 -2.52 10.15
C VAL A 242 -1.85 -1.32 9.94
N TYR A 243 -0.55 -1.48 10.19
CA TYR A 243 0.44 -0.44 10.00
C TYR A 243 1.84 -1.02 9.75
N ASP A 244 2.72 -0.23 9.15
CA ASP A 244 4.16 -0.48 9.11
C ASP A 244 4.83 0.34 10.21
N THR A 245 5.76 -0.27 10.95
CA THR A 245 6.46 0.41 12.05
C THR A 245 7.47 1.45 11.56
N GLY A 246 7.76 1.45 10.26
CA GLY A 246 8.85 2.24 9.68
C GLY A 246 10.23 1.64 9.97
N GLU A 247 11.23 2.16 9.28
CA GLU A 247 12.62 1.80 9.54
C GLU A 247 13.05 2.32 10.91
N ASP A 248 13.72 1.45 11.69
CA ASP A 248 14.31 1.79 12.97
C ASP A 248 15.79 1.36 13.00
N HIS A 249 16.70 2.33 13.18
CA HIS A 249 18.15 2.11 13.28
C HIS A 249 18.73 1.22 12.15
N GLY A 250 18.32 1.43 10.89
CA GLY A 250 18.78 0.66 9.73
C GLY A 250 18.13 -0.72 9.60
N ARG A 251 17.14 -1.04 10.43
CA ARG A 251 16.31 -2.25 10.28
C ARG A 251 15.03 -1.89 9.56
N ALA A 252 14.70 -2.66 8.52
CA ALA A 252 13.42 -2.52 7.83
C ALA A 252 12.24 -2.63 8.82
N GLY A 253 11.23 -1.81 8.63
CA GLY A 253 10.00 -1.85 9.41
C GLY A 253 9.29 -3.20 9.30
N GLU A 254 8.38 -3.44 10.23
CA GLU A 254 7.51 -4.61 10.28
C GLU A 254 6.07 -4.19 10.00
N LEU A 255 5.40 -4.94 9.15
CA LEU A 255 3.95 -4.84 9.02
C LEU A 255 3.29 -5.55 10.19
N ARG A 256 2.43 -4.83 10.90
CA ARG A 256 1.72 -5.35 12.08
C ARG A 256 0.22 -5.25 11.89
N ARG A 257 -0.49 -6.25 12.37
CA ARG A 257 -1.95 -6.25 12.51
C ARG A 257 -2.27 -6.55 13.97
N VAL A 258 -2.83 -5.58 14.66
CA VAL A 258 -3.11 -5.68 16.11
C VAL A 258 -4.56 -5.32 16.39
N ALA A 259 -5.13 -5.87 17.46
CA ALA A 259 -6.47 -5.47 17.89
C ALA A 259 -6.45 -4.00 18.33
N LEU A 260 -7.55 -3.26 18.04
CA LEU A 260 -7.67 -1.86 18.46
C LEU A 260 -7.58 -1.71 19.99
N ALA A 261 -8.08 -2.70 20.74
CA ALA A 261 -7.95 -2.73 22.21
C ALA A 261 -6.50 -2.74 22.66
N GLU A 262 -5.63 -3.52 22.00
CA GLU A 262 -4.18 -3.53 22.32
C GLU A 262 -3.53 -2.17 22.05
N LEU A 263 -3.98 -1.48 21.00
CA LEU A 263 -3.46 -0.13 20.69
C LEU A 263 -3.95 0.90 21.71
N LEU A 264 -5.18 0.78 22.21
CA LEU A 264 -5.71 1.63 23.30
C LEU A 264 -4.91 1.45 24.60
N ASP A 265 -4.42 0.24 24.86
CA ASP A 265 -3.61 -0.11 26.03
C ASP A 265 -2.10 -0.06 25.74
N HIS A 266 -1.69 0.51 24.61
CA HIS A 266 -0.28 0.55 24.21
C HIS A 266 0.60 1.06 25.35
N PRO A 267 1.76 0.40 25.66
CA PRO A 267 2.60 0.77 26.82
C PRO A 267 3.13 2.21 26.72
N GLN A 268 3.37 2.69 25.53
CA GLN A 268 3.79 4.08 25.29
C GLN A 268 2.56 4.94 25.00
N PRO A 269 2.16 5.89 25.89
CA PRO A 269 0.92 6.68 25.75
C PRO A 269 0.80 7.47 24.46
N GLN A 270 1.93 7.90 23.85
CA GLN A 270 1.93 8.65 22.59
C GLN A 270 1.36 7.88 21.39
N TRP A 271 1.20 6.55 21.51
CA TRP A 271 0.59 5.72 20.48
C TRP A 271 -0.88 5.38 20.73
N ARG A 272 -1.42 5.75 21.89
CA ARG A 272 -2.82 5.48 22.22
C ARG A 272 -3.75 6.38 21.41
N PRO A 273 -4.74 5.83 20.68
CA PRO A 273 -5.68 6.61 19.87
C PRO A 273 -6.81 7.17 20.74
N VAL A 274 -6.46 8.05 21.69
CA VAL A 274 -7.41 8.67 22.61
C VAL A 274 -7.41 10.20 22.44
N PRO A 275 -8.56 10.89 22.66
CA PRO A 275 -8.67 12.34 22.46
C PRO A 275 -7.66 13.16 23.26
N GLY A 276 -7.25 12.69 24.44
CA GLY A 276 -6.25 13.35 25.28
C GLY A 276 -4.80 13.21 24.82
N ASN A 277 -4.51 12.34 23.85
CA ASN A 277 -3.17 12.19 23.29
C ASN A 277 -2.89 13.30 22.28
N PRO A 278 -1.96 14.26 22.53
CA PRO A 278 -1.67 15.34 21.57
C PRO A 278 -1.08 14.84 20.26
N ASN A 279 -0.45 13.67 20.27
CA ASN A 279 0.17 13.08 19.08
C ASN A 279 -0.86 12.40 18.17
N PHE A 280 -2.01 11.99 18.70
CA PHE A 280 -3.08 11.40 17.91
C PHE A 280 -3.88 12.51 17.20
N LEU A 281 -3.79 12.60 15.90
CA LEU A 281 -4.51 13.61 15.11
C LEU A 281 -5.99 13.27 14.98
N GLY A 282 -6.34 11.98 14.97
CA GLY A 282 -7.72 11.52 14.89
C GLY A 282 -7.93 10.40 13.87
N VAL A 283 -9.21 10.13 13.67
CA VAL A 283 -9.75 9.25 12.63
C VAL A 283 -10.00 10.09 11.39
N TYR A 284 -9.54 9.61 10.24
CA TYR A 284 -9.70 10.23 8.94
C TYR A 284 -10.30 9.24 7.95
N ARG A 285 -10.87 9.75 6.89
CA ARG A 285 -11.48 8.96 5.83
C ARG A 285 -11.03 9.49 4.47
N TRP A 286 -10.79 8.62 3.51
CA TRP A 286 -10.40 9.01 2.16
C TRP A 286 -11.44 9.93 1.53
N ASN A 287 -11.00 11.02 0.89
CA ASN A 287 -11.87 12.01 0.25
C ASN A 287 -12.80 11.40 -0.80
N ILE A 288 -12.37 10.35 -1.50
CA ILE A 288 -13.22 9.65 -2.49
C ILE A 288 -14.47 9.00 -1.86
N LEU A 289 -14.45 8.74 -0.55
CA LEU A 289 -15.58 8.18 0.20
C LEU A 289 -16.54 9.25 0.76
N ARG A 290 -16.19 10.54 0.61
CA ARG A 290 -17.01 11.64 1.11
C ARG A 290 -18.33 11.66 0.34
N GLY A 291 -19.41 11.31 1.04
CA GLY A 291 -20.77 11.23 0.49
C GLY A 291 -21.38 12.61 0.27
N THR A 292 -22.56 12.64 -0.37
CA THR A 292 -23.41 13.83 -0.42
C THR A 292 -23.74 14.28 0.99
N LEU A 293 -23.68 15.59 1.20
CA LEU A 293 -24.21 16.27 2.38
C LEU A 293 -25.69 15.94 2.55
#